data_e363acbd5a8900cc8dd1a1a188c6b536
#
_entry.id   e363acbd5a8900cc8dd1a1a188c6b536
#
_cell.length_a   1.000
_cell.length_b   1.000
_cell.length_c   1.000
_cell.angle_alpha   90.00
_cell.angle_beta   90.00
_cell.angle_gamma   90.00
#
_symmetry.space_group_name_H-M   'P 1'
#
loop_
_entity.id
_entity.type
_entity.pdbx_description
1 polymer ?
#
loop_
_entity_poly.entity_id
_entity_poly.type
_entity_poly.pdbx_seq_one_letter_code
_entity_poly.pdbx_strand_id
1 'polypeptide(L)'
;PPRSTHCISSAASDVYKRQVYYRKDLFDNLGLNVPKDWEEFKWVCAMLKKNGITPITIGTKFLWTAGGWFDYLNLRINGYQFHMDLTAGKVSYEDPRLDATFAAWRELIDPGYFLEDHASFSWQDAQAPQINGEAAMYLIGNFYVPTLESAGVVDKMDFFQFPTIVEGIGVAEDAPTDTMHIPSGAKNVEDAKKFLAFMSNAEAATNWAKMAGMLSPNKNADKPENRFSVMGAKMLAAADDIAQFWDRDANPDMAGAAMEGFQEFMVKPDREDKIRARLEKERERIHGSL
;
A
#
# COMPACT_ATOMS: atom_id res chain seq x y z
N PRO A 1 1.27 -16.22 -19.45
CA PRO A 1 1.10 -15.67 -20.79
C PRO A 1 1.76 -14.32 -20.86
N PRO A 2 2.45 -13.96 -21.97
CA PRO A 2 3.09 -12.68 -22.09
C PRO A 2 2.03 -11.59 -21.92
N ARG A 3 2.26 -10.67 -20.98
CA ARG A 3 1.39 -9.51 -20.81
C ARG A 3 1.53 -8.68 -22.09
N SER A 4 0.43 -8.52 -22.83
CA SER A 4 0.41 -7.62 -23.99
C SER A 4 0.67 -6.20 -23.49
N THR A 5 1.85 -5.67 -23.77
CA THR A 5 2.24 -4.29 -23.43
C THR A 5 1.55 -3.25 -24.31
N HIS A 6 0.71 -3.67 -25.25
CA HIS A 6 0.04 -2.80 -26.20
C HIS A 6 -1.46 -2.74 -25.90
N CYS A 7 -1.91 -1.62 -25.36
CA CYS A 7 -3.32 -1.27 -25.33
C CYS A 7 -3.63 -0.17 -26.35
N ILE A 8 -4.83 -0.20 -26.92
CA ILE A 8 -5.31 0.80 -27.89
C ILE A 8 -6.22 1.84 -27.27
N SER A 9 -6.68 1.61 -26.04
CA SER A 9 -7.45 2.56 -25.23
C SER A 9 -7.39 2.16 -23.77
N SER A 10 -7.49 3.14 -22.89
CA SER A 10 -7.54 2.94 -21.43
C SER A 10 -8.39 4.00 -20.76
N ALA A 11 -8.95 3.68 -19.60
CA ALA A 11 -9.64 4.60 -18.73
C ALA A 11 -9.31 4.26 -17.26
N ALA A 12 -9.11 5.28 -16.43
CA ALA A 12 -9.01 5.09 -14.98
C ALA A 12 -10.38 4.69 -14.43
N SER A 13 -10.44 3.66 -13.59
CA SER A 13 -11.67 3.17 -12.96
C SER A 13 -11.86 3.70 -11.55
N ASP A 14 -10.81 3.75 -10.76
CA ASP A 14 -10.83 4.19 -9.36
C ASP A 14 -9.44 4.59 -8.86
N VAL A 15 -9.42 5.21 -7.68
CA VAL A 15 -8.22 5.55 -6.93
C VAL A 15 -8.43 5.06 -5.50
N TYR A 16 -7.49 4.30 -4.97
CA TYR A 16 -7.52 3.93 -3.56
C TYR A 16 -6.31 4.49 -2.83
N LYS A 17 -6.51 4.84 -1.57
CA LYS A 17 -5.46 5.34 -0.70
C LYS A 17 -5.18 4.31 0.38
N ARG A 18 -3.90 4.04 0.63
CA ARG A 18 -3.46 3.22 1.76
C ARG A 18 -3.34 4.05 3.02
N GLN A 19 -3.77 3.43 4.11
CA GLN A 19 -3.71 4.03 5.45
C GLN A 19 -3.48 2.93 6.47
N VAL A 20 -3.09 3.31 7.67
CA VAL A 20 -3.05 2.40 8.80
C VAL A 20 -4.43 2.37 9.46
N TYR A 21 -5.25 1.38 9.08
CA TYR A 21 -6.52 1.12 9.77
C TYR A 21 -6.24 0.54 11.16
N TYR A 22 -6.98 0.99 12.17
CA TYR A 22 -6.81 0.51 13.53
C TYR A 22 -8.14 0.28 14.25
N ARG A 23 -8.12 -0.57 15.26
CA ARG A 23 -9.23 -0.85 16.17
C ARG A 23 -9.27 0.20 17.27
N LYS A 24 -10.22 1.14 17.18
CA LYS A 24 -10.41 2.18 18.21
C LYS A 24 -10.67 1.59 19.58
N ASP A 25 -11.54 0.58 19.65
CA ASP A 25 -11.89 -0.07 20.91
C ASP A 25 -10.68 -0.70 21.61
N LEU A 26 -9.72 -1.26 20.87
CA LEU A 26 -8.48 -1.80 21.46
C LEU A 26 -7.58 -0.65 21.96
N PHE A 27 -7.48 0.44 21.21
CA PHE A 27 -6.73 1.63 21.62
C PHE A 27 -7.34 2.26 22.85
N ASP A 28 -8.66 2.47 22.86
CA ASP A 28 -9.38 3.06 23.99
C ASP A 28 -9.23 2.20 25.26
N ASN A 29 -9.38 0.87 25.15
CA ASN A 29 -9.24 -0.05 26.27
C ASN A 29 -7.85 -0.04 26.91
N LEU A 30 -6.82 0.26 26.14
CA LEU A 30 -5.43 0.33 26.59
C LEU A 30 -4.94 1.76 26.87
N GLY A 31 -5.80 2.78 26.66
CA GLY A 31 -5.43 4.17 26.79
C GLY A 31 -4.36 4.63 25.78
N LEU A 32 -4.36 4.03 24.59
CA LEU A 32 -3.42 4.37 23.53
C LEU A 32 -3.94 5.54 22.69
N ASN A 33 -3.05 6.43 22.31
CA ASN A 33 -3.33 7.47 21.33
C ASN A 33 -2.88 7.04 19.93
N VAL A 34 -3.47 7.67 18.92
CA VAL A 34 -3.01 7.54 17.53
C VAL A 34 -1.59 8.09 17.42
N PRO A 35 -0.62 7.29 16.94
CA PRO A 35 0.77 7.72 16.85
C PRO A 35 0.97 8.77 15.75
N LYS A 36 1.78 9.78 16.02
CA LYS A 36 2.10 10.88 15.08
C LYS A 36 3.43 10.67 14.39
N ASP A 37 4.36 10.03 15.06
CA ASP A 37 5.70 9.74 14.58
C ASP A 37 6.08 8.28 14.77
N TRP A 38 7.27 7.93 14.30
CA TRP A 38 7.76 6.56 14.30
C TRP A 38 8.02 6.00 15.70
N GLU A 39 8.48 6.84 16.64
CA GLU A 39 8.73 6.41 18.01
C GLU A 39 7.44 6.11 18.76
N GLU A 40 6.42 6.97 18.60
CA GLU A 40 5.09 6.71 19.14
C GLU A 40 4.48 5.44 18.50
N PHE A 41 4.68 5.22 17.19
CA PHE A 41 4.19 4.02 16.51
C PHE A 41 4.82 2.74 17.08
N LYS A 42 6.14 2.71 17.24
CA LYS A 42 6.84 1.57 17.86
C LYS A 42 6.39 1.34 19.30
N TRP A 43 6.20 2.41 20.06
CA TRP A 43 5.69 2.32 21.43
C TRP A 43 4.29 1.72 21.47
N VAL A 44 3.38 2.15 20.60
CA VAL A 44 2.04 1.56 20.45
C VAL A 44 2.13 0.07 20.11
N CYS A 45 2.97 -0.33 19.18
CA CYS A 45 3.20 -1.74 18.84
C CYS A 45 3.68 -2.54 20.05
N ALA A 46 4.63 -2.01 20.82
CA ALA A 46 5.14 -2.65 22.01
C ALA A 46 4.05 -2.83 23.09
N MET A 47 3.20 -1.82 23.29
CA MET A 47 2.11 -1.88 24.25
C MET A 47 1.03 -2.89 23.84
N LEU A 48 0.66 -2.93 22.57
CA LEU A 48 -0.27 -3.92 22.03
C LEU A 48 0.26 -5.35 22.25
N LYS A 49 1.51 -5.60 21.83
CA LYS A 49 2.16 -6.91 22.00
C LYS A 49 2.26 -7.34 23.45
N LYS A 50 2.61 -6.42 24.36
CA LYS A 50 2.65 -6.68 25.81
C LYS A 50 1.31 -7.13 26.38
N ASN A 51 0.20 -6.69 25.77
CA ASN A 51 -1.16 -7.07 26.16
C ASN A 51 -1.72 -8.25 25.35
N GLY A 52 -0.87 -9.00 24.62
CA GLY A 52 -1.26 -10.20 23.89
C GLY A 52 -2.02 -9.94 22.60
N ILE A 53 -1.97 -8.69 22.08
CA ILE A 53 -2.62 -8.31 20.83
C ILE A 53 -1.55 -8.21 19.75
N THR A 54 -1.77 -8.84 18.61
CA THR A 54 -0.91 -8.68 17.43
C THR A 54 -0.92 -7.21 16.99
N PRO A 55 0.20 -6.49 17.02
CA PRO A 55 0.20 -5.07 16.65
C PRO A 55 -0.27 -4.82 15.23
N ILE A 56 0.26 -5.57 14.26
CA ILE A 56 0.05 -5.32 12.83
C ILE A 56 -0.32 -6.63 12.15
N THR A 57 -1.53 -6.71 11.59
CA THR A 57 -1.87 -7.80 10.68
C THR A 57 -1.38 -7.47 9.27
N ILE A 58 -0.96 -8.49 8.55
CA ILE A 58 -0.55 -8.44 7.16
C ILE A 58 -0.60 -9.84 6.56
N GLY A 59 -0.95 -9.95 5.28
CA GLY A 59 -0.81 -11.18 4.51
C GLY A 59 0.04 -10.90 3.27
N THR A 60 1.19 -11.54 3.15
CA THR A 60 2.15 -11.28 2.07
C THR A 60 2.22 -12.36 1.00
N LYS A 61 1.32 -13.35 1.05
CA LYS A 61 1.25 -14.42 0.03
C LYS A 61 1.24 -13.89 -1.41
N PHE A 62 0.62 -12.75 -1.64
CA PHE A 62 0.56 -12.08 -2.94
C PHE A 62 1.58 -10.93 -3.08
N LEU A 63 2.56 -10.83 -2.22
CA LEU A 63 3.74 -9.96 -2.24
C LEU A 63 3.44 -8.47 -2.10
N TRP A 64 2.45 -7.92 -2.78
CA TRP A 64 2.19 -6.49 -2.89
C TRP A 64 2.01 -5.77 -1.55
N THR A 65 1.55 -6.44 -0.52
CA THR A 65 1.41 -5.85 0.83
C THR A 65 2.77 -5.58 1.47
N ALA A 66 3.78 -6.40 1.19
CA ALA A 66 5.17 -6.12 1.58
C ALA A 66 5.72 -4.92 0.81
N GLY A 67 5.37 -4.79 -0.50
CA GLY A 67 5.69 -3.61 -1.29
C GLY A 67 5.15 -2.32 -0.66
N GLY A 68 3.89 -2.31 -0.20
CA GLY A 68 3.30 -1.13 0.44
C GLY A 68 3.99 -0.70 1.74
N TRP A 69 4.55 -1.63 2.51
CA TRP A 69 5.37 -1.28 3.66
C TRP A 69 6.69 -0.65 3.24
N PHE A 70 7.35 -1.24 2.24
CA PHE A 70 8.59 -0.66 1.69
C PHE A 70 8.35 0.74 1.13
N ASP A 71 7.26 0.94 0.38
CA ASP A 71 6.90 2.24 -0.19
C ASP A 71 6.84 3.31 0.89
N TYR A 72 6.01 3.10 1.93
CA TYR A 72 5.86 4.08 2.98
C TYR A 72 7.13 4.32 3.79
N LEU A 73 7.89 3.29 4.14
CA LEU A 73 9.16 3.43 4.83
C LEU A 73 10.12 4.27 3.99
N ASN A 74 10.27 3.95 2.72
CA ASN A 74 11.18 4.65 1.82
C ASN A 74 10.72 6.10 1.57
N LEU A 75 9.42 6.33 1.36
CA LEU A 75 8.84 7.67 1.18
C LEU A 75 9.02 8.55 2.42
N ARG A 76 8.91 8.00 3.64
CA ARG A 76 9.05 8.74 4.91
C ARG A 76 10.50 8.94 5.35
N ILE A 77 11.44 8.20 4.78
CA ILE A 77 12.89 8.28 5.12
C ILE A 77 13.66 9.04 4.04
N ASN A 78 13.48 8.67 2.78
CA ASN A 78 14.27 9.18 1.67
C ASN A 78 13.51 10.18 0.79
N GLY A 79 12.21 10.30 0.97
CA GLY A 79 11.34 11.22 0.24
C GLY A 79 10.94 10.73 -1.14
N TYR A 80 10.02 11.48 -1.75
CA TYR A 80 9.37 11.12 -3.01
C TYR A 80 10.35 10.95 -4.17
N GLN A 81 11.25 11.92 -4.39
CA GLN A 81 12.15 11.88 -5.55
C GLN A 81 13.08 10.68 -5.53
N PHE A 82 13.63 10.34 -4.36
CA PHE A 82 14.48 9.16 -4.23
C PHE A 82 13.69 7.88 -4.51
N HIS A 83 12.48 7.78 -3.97
CA HIS A 83 11.60 6.65 -4.22
C HIS A 83 11.29 6.47 -5.71
N MET A 84 10.94 7.54 -6.41
CA MET A 84 10.66 7.50 -7.86
C MET A 84 11.90 7.18 -8.69
N ASP A 85 13.08 7.65 -8.29
CA ASP A 85 14.33 7.33 -8.99
C ASP A 85 14.73 5.85 -8.77
N LEU A 86 14.43 5.29 -7.60
CA LEU A 86 14.63 3.86 -7.33
C LEU A 86 13.67 2.99 -8.18
N THR A 87 12.40 3.33 -8.25
CA THR A 87 11.41 2.62 -9.08
C THR A 87 11.73 2.71 -10.57
N ALA A 88 12.29 3.83 -11.00
CA ALA A 88 12.76 4.05 -12.37
C ALA A 88 14.11 3.36 -12.70
N GLY A 89 14.73 2.67 -11.75
CA GLY A 89 16.01 1.98 -11.92
C GLY A 89 17.23 2.91 -12.00
N LYS A 90 17.10 4.18 -11.62
CA LYS A 90 18.17 5.19 -11.63
C LYS A 90 19.01 5.20 -10.35
N VAL A 91 18.64 4.42 -9.36
CA VAL A 91 19.32 4.28 -8.08
C VAL A 91 19.58 2.81 -7.83
N SER A 92 20.74 2.49 -7.28
CA SER A 92 21.14 1.14 -6.90
C SER A 92 20.34 0.65 -5.70
N TYR A 93 20.01 -0.64 -5.66
CA TYR A 93 19.48 -1.29 -4.45
C TYR A 93 20.55 -1.44 -3.35
N GLU A 94 21.82 -1.19 -3.68
CA GLU A 94 22.93 -1.14 -2.71
C GLU A 94 23.24 0.30 -2.26
N ASP A 95 22.43 1.29 -2.67
CA ASP A 95 22.58 2.69 -2.22
C ASP A 95 22.47 2.77 -0.69
N PRO A 96 23.44 3.41 0.00
CA PRO A 96 23.46 3.45 1.47
C PRO A 96 22.26 4.16 2.10
N ARG A 97 21.50 4.96 1.34
CA ARG A 97 20.25 5.58 1.84
C ARG A 97 19.19 4.54 2.15
N LEU A 98 19.22 3.39 1.49
CA LEU A 98 18.30 2.28 1.77
C LEU A 98 18.59 1.57 3.11
N ASP A 99 19.80 1.72 3.68
CA ASP A 99 20.14 1.12 4.97
C ASP A 99 19.18 1.60 6.06
N ALA A 100 18.82 2.90 6.06
CA ALA A 100 17.86 3.46 6.99
C ALA A 100 16.45 2.90 6.79
N THR A 101 16.04 2.63 5.54
CA THR A 101 14.71 2.05 5.22
C THR A 101 14.60 0.62 5.76
N PHE A 102 15.60 -0.22 5.50
CA PHE A 102 15.61 -1.59 6.00
C PHE A 102 15.78 -1.65 7.52
N ALA A 103 16.61 -0.77 8.10
CA ALA A 103 16.77 -0.67 9.55
C ALA A 103 15.44 -0.31 10.24
N ALA A 104 14.72 0.68 9.75
CA ALA A 104 13.39 1.04 10.28
C ALA A 104 12.39 -0.12 10.16
N TRP A 105 12.45 -0.88 9.08
CA TRP A 105 11.59 -2.06 8.93
C TRP A 105 11.93 -3.16 9.94
N ARG A 106 13.24 -3.39 10.19
CA ARG A 106 13.69 -4.31 11.24
C ARG A 106 13.19 -3.95 12.62
N GLU A 107 13.03 -2.66 12.94
CA GLU A 107 12.46 -2.22 14.22
C GLU A 107 11.02 -2.73 14.48
N LEU A 108 10.32 -3.16 13.42
CA LEU A 108 9.01 -3.82 13.53
C LEU A 108 9.10 -5.34 13.39
N ILE A 109 10.02 -5.85 12.57
CA ILE A 109 10.17 -7.27 12.28
C ILE A 109 10.82 -7.99 13.47
N ASP A 110 11.98 -7.50 13.93
CA ASP A 110 12.77 -8.18 14.96
C ASP A 110 12.02 -8.35 16.29
N PRO A 111 11.23 -7.36 16.76
CA PRO A 111 10.38 -7.56 17.94
C PRO A 111 9.15 -8.44 17.67
N GLY A 112 8.87 -8.82 16.40
CA GLY A 112 7.71 -9.62 16.01
C GLY A 112 6.39 -8.85 16.17
N TYR A 113 6.30 -7.65 15.61
CA TYR A 113 5.06 -6.86 15.64
C TYR A 113 4.10 -7.21 14.51
N PHE A 114 4.57 -7.89 13.47
CA PHE A 114 3.72 -8.40 12.39
C PHE A 114 3.04 -9.72 12.75
N LEU A 115 1.92 -9.99 12.10
CA LEU A 115 1.23 -11.29 12.17
C LEU A 115 2.22 -12.42 11.87
N GLU A 116 2.25 -13.42 12.74
CA GLU A 116 3.07 -14.62 12.54
C GLU A 116 2.63 -15.35 11.26
N ASP A 117 3.56 -16.01 10.58
CA ASP A 117 3.31 -16.76 9.34
C ASP A 117 2.61 -15.95 8.22
N HIS A 118 2.75 -14.63 8.24
CA HIS A 118 2.10 -13.72 7.29
C HIS A 118 2.33 -14.09 5.81
N ALA A 119 3.42 -14.78 5.47
CA ALA A 119 3.71 -15.23 4.12
C ALA A 119 2.72 -16.31 3.61
N SER A 120 2.02 -17.00 4.51
CA SER A 120 1.00 -17.98 4.19
C SER A 120 -0.39 -17.36 4.00
N PHE A 121 -0.62 -16.16 4.50
CA PHE A 121 -1.90 -15.46 4.43
C PHE A 121 -2.01 -14.61 3.17
N SER A 122 -3.17 -14.68 2.50
CA SER A 122 -3.55 -13.63 1.55
C SER A 122 -3.87 -12.33 2.31
N TRP A 123 -3.93 -11.21 1.58
CA TRP A 123 -4.36 -9.95 2.19
C TRP A 123 -5.82 -10.01 2.69
N GLN A 124 -6.65 -10.86 2.08
CA GLN A 124 -8.03 -11.11 2.54
C GLN A 124 -8.02 -11.91 3.84
N ASP A 125 -7.24 -12.99 3.93
CA ASP A 125 -7.17 -13.82 5.14
C ASP A 125 -6.66 -12.99 6.34
N ALA A 126 -5.73 -12.08 6.10
CA ALA A 126 -5.18 -11.18 7.11
C ALA A 126 -6.17 -10.13 7.67
N GLN A 127 -7.36 -10.01 7.09
CA GLN A 127 -8.42 -9.14 7.61
C GLN A 127 -9.07 -9.73 8.87
N ALA A 128 -9.21 -11.06 8.93
CA ALA A 128 -9.92 -11.74 10.01
C ALA A 128 -9.33 -11.45 11.40
N PRO A 129 -8.01 -11.51 11.65
CA PRO A 129 -7.44 -11.15 12.95
C PRO A 129 -7.82 -9.75 13.42
N GLN A 130 -7.86 -8.74 12.53
CA GLN A 130 -8.26 -7.39 12.91
C GLN A 130 -9.77 -7.29 13.14
N ILE A 131 -10.59 -7.89 12.31
CA ILE A 131 -12.05 -7.92 12.46
C ILE A 131 -12.42 -8.56 13.80
N ASN A 132 -11.76 -9.66 14.19
CA ASN A 132 -11.99 -10.37 15.44
C ASN A 132 -11.40 -9.66 16.67
N GLY A 133 -10.54 -8.66 16.51
CA GLY A 133 -9.86 -7.96 17.61
C GLY A 133 -8.61 -8.68 18.14
N GLU A 134 -8.08 -9.64 17.38
CA GLU A 134 -6.84 -10.35 17.66
C GLU A 134 -5.61 -9.54 17.20
N ALA A 135 -5.80 -8.66 16.19
CA ALA A 135 -4.81 -7.72 15.73
C ALA A 135 -5.36 -6.28 15.74
N ALA A 136 -4.48 -5.32 15.99
CA ALA A 136 -4.90 -3.93 16.18
C ALA A 136 -4.85 -3.08 14.93
N MET A 137 -3.81 -3.21 14.10
CA MET A 137 -3.55 -2.33 12.95
C MET A 137 -3.38 -3.11 11.65
N TYR A 138 -3.73 -2.45 10.51
CA TYR A 138 -3.54 -2.98 9.16
C TYR A 138 -3.25 -1.86 8.18
N LEU A 139 -2.09 -1.89 7.52
CA LEU A 139 -1.77 -0.99 6.40
C LEU A 139 -2.42 -1.53 5.13
N ILE A 140 -3.53 -0.94 4.72
CA ILE A 140 -4.36 -1.44 3.60
C ILE A 140 -5.09 -0.28 2.90
N GLY A 141 -5.62 -0.53 1.70
CA GLY A 141 -6.41 0.45 0.97
C GLY A 141 -7.86 0.57 1.47
N ASN A 142 -8.50 1.68 1.11
CA ASN A 142 -9.89 1.96 1.50
C ASN A 142 -10.93 0.97 0.92
N PHE A 143 -10.55 0.13 -0.05
CA PHE A 143 -11.35 -1.03 -0.49
C PHE A 143 -11.60 -2.06 0.64
N TYR A 144 -10.98 -1.90 1.79
CA TYR A 144 -11.24 -2.69 3.00
C TYR A 144 -12.56 -2.30 3.67
N VAL A 145 -13.02 -1.06 3.50
CA VAL A 145 -14.21 -0.52 4.20
C VAL A 145 -15.48 -1.36 3.97
N PRO A 146 -15.84 -1.80 2.75
CA PRO A 146 -17.01 -2.66 2.54
C PRO A 146 -16.96 -3.97 3.32
N THR A 147 -15.76 -4.55 3.53
CA THR A 147 -15.59 -5.74 4.37
C THR A 147 -15.89 -5.43 5.83
N LEU A 148 -15.41 -4.29 6.34
CA LEU A 148 -15.69 -3.85 7.72
C LEU A 148 -17.18 -3.60 7.96
N GLU A 149 -17.86 -3.00 7.00
CA GLU A 149 -19.31 -2.80 7.03
C GLU A 149 -20.06 -4.12 7.06
N SER A 150 -19.70 -5.05 6.16
CA SER A 150 -20.30 -6.39 6.10
C SER A 150 -20.07 -7.21 7.37
N ALA A 151 -18.92 -7.02 8.03
CA ALA A 151 -18.59 -7.67 9.30
C ALA A 151 -19.23 -6.99 10.52
N GLY A 152 -19.89 -5.84 10.35
CA GLY A 152 -20.51 -5.08 11.44
C GLY A 152 -19.53 -4.47 12.44
N VAL A 153 -18.28 -4.23 12.02
CA VAL A 153 -17.22 -3.69 12.90
C VAL A 153 -16.74 -2.29 12.49
N VAL A 154 -17.32 -1.70 11.46
CA VAL A 154 -16.91 -0.41 10.89
C VAL A 154 -16.87 0.72 11.93
N ASP A 155 -17.78 0.74 12.90
CA ASP A 155 -17.83 1.74 13.96
C ASP A 155 -16.69 1.60 15.00
N LYS A 156 -16.10 0.41 15.08
CA LYS A 156 -14.93 0.13 15.93
C LYS A 156 -13.61 0.50 15.26
N MET A 157 -13.65 0.86 13.99
CA MET A 157 -12.47 1.12 13.17
C MET A 157 -12.26 2.62 12.98
N ASP A 158 -11.01 3.00 12.80
CA ASP A 158 -10.62 4.27 12.21
C ASP A 158 -9.29 4.07 11.46
N PHE A 159 -8.72 5.14 10.93
CA PHE A 159 -7.40 5.06 10.32
C PHE A 159 -6.59 6.33 10.61
N PHE A 160 -5.31 6.23 10.46
CA PHE A 160 -4.39 7.36 10.50
C PHE A 160 -3.37 7.29 9.36
N GLN A 161 -2.78 8.44 9.07
CA GLN A 161 -1.71 8.58 8.09
C GLN A 161 -0.47 7.83 8.57
N PHE A 162 0.27 7.21 7.64
CA PHE A 162 1.52 6.55 7.99
C PHE A 162 2.45 7.55 8.72
N PRO A 163 3.02 7.18 9.87
CA PRO A 163 3.74 8.10 10.74
C PRO A 163 4.94 8.77 10.06
N THR A 164 5.29 9.96 10.51
CA THR A 164 6.54 10.62 10.15
C THR A 164 7.71 9.84 10.72
N ILE A 165 8.75 9.57 9.90
CA ILE A 165 9.98 8.90 10.35
C ILE A 165 11.12 9.92 10.43
N VAL A 166 11.33 10.70 9.37
CA VAL A 166 12.37 11.74 9.33
C VAL A 166 11.70 13.10 9.21
N GLU A 167 11.99 13.98 10.17
CA GLU A 167 11.48 15.36 10.13
C GLU A 167 11.99 16.12 8.89
N GLY A 168 11.12 16.92 8.29
CA GLY A 168 11.46 17.74 7.12
C GLY A 168 11.38 16.99 5.79
N ILE A 169 11.15 15.68 5.78
CA ILE A 169 10.78 14.97 4.57
C ILE A 169 9.31 15.24 4.25
N GLY A 170 9.04 15.68 3.01
CA GLY A 170 7.69 15.94 2.51
C GLY A 170 6.79 14.70 2.61
N VAL A 171 5.52 14.93 2.88
CA VAL A 171 4.54 13.86 3.02
C VAL A 171 4.08 13.39 1.63
N ALA A 172 4.70 12.35 1.11
CA ALA A 172 4.20 11.65 -0.08
C ALA A 172 3.23 10.54 0.30
N GLU A 173 2.15 10.38 -0.44
CA GLU A 173 1.14 9.35 -0.20
C GLU A 173 1.13 8.31 -1.32
N ASP A 174 0.82 7.09 -0.93
CA ASP A 174 0.63 5.96 -1.84
C ASP A 174 -0.86 5.88 -2.24
N ALA A 175 -1.15 6.23 -3.49
CA ALA A 175 -2.52 6.29 -4.02
C ALA A 175 -2.61 5.72 -5.44
N PRO A 176 -2.53 4.39 -5.56
CA PRO A 176 -2.61 3.74 -6.85
C PRO A 176 -3.96 3.95 -7.53
N THR A 177 -3.89 4.06 -8.86
CA THR A 177 -5.04 4.19 -9.74
C THR A 177 -5.23 2.89 -10.52
N ASP A 178 -6.38 2.25 -10.39
CA ASP A 178 -6.75 1.13 -11.23
C ASP A 178 -7.24 1.62 -12.59
N THR A 179 -6.94 0.84 -13.63
CA THR A 179 -7.24 1.22 -15.00
C THR A 179 -7.82 0.04 -15.79
N MET A 180 -8.74 0.34 -16.69
CA MET A 180 -9.29 -0.61 -17.65
C MET A 180 -8.63 -0.40 -19.01
N HIS A 181 -8.22 -1.47 -19.66
CA HIS A 181 -7.50 -1.43 -20.93
C HIS A 181 -8.16 -2.29 -22.00
N ILE A 182 -8.09 -1.83 -23.25
CA ILE A 182 -8.43 -2.64 -24.42
C ILE A 182 -7.12 -3.16 -25.00
N PRO A 183 -6.85 -4.48 -24.96
CA PRO A 183 -5.63 -5.04 -25.54
C PRO A 183 -5.65 -4.92 -27.06
N SER A 184 -4.48 -4.77 -27.68
CA SER A 184 -4.33 -4.63 -29.15
C SER A 184 -4.93 -5.79 -29.95
N GLY A 185 -4.98 -7.00 -29.35
CA GLY A 185 -5.59 -8.19 -29.97
C GLY A 185 -7.09 -8.34 -29.72
N ALA A 186 -7.79 -7.35 -29.16
CA ALA A 186 -9.23 -7.43 -28.91
C ALA A 186 -10.02 -7.58 -30.21
N LYS A 187 -10.99 -8.48 -30.23
CA LYS A 187 -11.81 -8.75 -31.43
C LYS A 187 -12.97 -7.76 -31.58
N ASN A 188 -13.49 -7.23 -30.47
CA ASN A 188 -14.63 -6.32 -30.46
C ASN A 188 -14.23 -4.96 -29.84
N VAL A 189 -13.39 -4.23 -30.56
CA VAL A 189 -12.80 -2.97 -30.10
C VAL A 189 -13.84 -1.88 -29.93
N GLU A 190 -14.82 -1.78 -30.84
CA GLU A 190 -15.81 -0.69 -30.82
C GLU A 190 -16.77 -0.80 -29.63
N ASP A 191 -17.21 -2.00 -29.26
CA ASP A 191 -18.05 -2.14 -28.07
C ASP A 191 -17.24 -2.03 -26.79
N ALA A 192 -15.97 -2.47 -26.79
CA ALA A 192 -15.06 -2.25 -25.67
C ALA A 192 -14.84 -0.74 -25.42
N LYS A 193 -14.68 0.07 -26.48
CA LYS A 193 -14.61 1.55 -26.34
C LYS A 193 -15.88 2.15 -25.77
N LYS A 194 -17.06 1.67 -26.21
CA LYS A 194 -18.34 2.09 -25.65
C LYS A 194 -18.44 1.77 -24.16
N PHE A 195 -17.99 0.58 -23.76
CA PHE A 195 -17.94 0.17 -22.36
C PHE A 195 -17.00 1.07 -21.54
N LEU A 196 -15.78 1.36 -22.02
CA LEU A 196 -14.87 2.30 -21.34
C LEU A 196 -15.48 3.69 -21.22
N ALA A 197 -16.13 4.20 -22.28
CA ALA A 197 -16.82 5.48 -22.25
C ALA A 197 -17.98 5.48 -21.24
N PHE A 198 -18.74 4.39 -21.15
CA PHE A 198 -19.79 4.22 -20.14
C PHE A 198 -19.20 4.25 -18.73
N MET A 199 -18.17 3.45 -18.44
CA MET A 199 -17.53 3.41 -17.11
C MET A 199 -16.88 4.74 -16.73
N SER A 200 -16.46 5.54 -17.72
CA SER A 200 -15.85 6.85 -17.51
C SER A 200 -16.87 7.98 -17.28
N ASN A 201 -18.18 7.76 -17.48
CA ASN A 201 -19.17 8.81 -17.20
C ASN A 201 -19.35 9.02 -15.69
N ALA A 202 -19.85 10.20 -15.29
CA ALA A 202 -19.92 10.60 -13.89
C ALA A 202 -20.81 9.66 -13.05
N GLU A 203 -21.96 9.23 -13.58
CA GLU A 203 -22.89 8.36 -12.86
C GLU A 203 -22.29 6.96 -12.63
N ALA A 204 -21.75 6.31 -13.68
CA ALA A 204 -21.14 4.99 -13.56
C ALA A 204 -19.90 5.04 -12.65
N ALA A 205 -19.08 6.09 -12.78
CA ALA A 205 -17.90 6.29 -11.92
C ALA A 205 -18.29 6.53 -10.45
N THR A 206 -19.36 7.27 -10.18
CA THR A 206 -19.92 7.43 -8.83
C THR A 206 -20.37 6.10 -8.24
N ASN A 207 -21.19 5.35 -8.99
CA ASN A 207 -21.74 4.08 -8.54
C ASN A 207 -20.64 3.05 -8.28
N TRP A 208 -19.63 2.99 -9.15
CA TRP A 208 -18.47 2.12 -8.99
C TRP A 208 -17.67 2.48 -7.74
N ALA A 209 -17.33 3.76 -7.56
CA ALA A 209 -16.58 4.23 -6.40
C ALA A 209 -17.31 3.94 -5.07
N LYS A 210 -18.62 4.16 -5.01
CA LYS A 210 -19.46 3.83 -3.84
C LYS A 210 -19.42 2.32 -3.54
N MET A 211 -19.62 1.49 -4.54
CA MET A 211 -19.68 0.04 -4.39
C MET A 211 -18.32 -0.58 -4.00
N ALA A 212 -17.23 -0.05 -4.55
CA ALA A 212 -15.87 -0.52 -4.29
C ALA A 212 -15.24 0.10 -3.03
N GLY A 213 -15.88 1.11 -2.40
CA GLY A 213 -15.32 1.84 -1.27
C GLY A 213 -14.13 2.74 -1.63
N MET A 214 -13.97 3.07 -2.91
CA MET A 214 -12.83 3.80 -3.47
C MET A 214 -13.16 5.26 -3.80
N LEU A 215 -12.17 5.99 -4.27
CA LEU A 215 -12.34 7.35 -4.78
C LEU A 215 -12.50 7.30 -6.31
N SER A 216 -13.38 8.14 -6.86
CA SER A 216 -13.51 8.25 -8.30
C SER A 216 -12.41 9.13 -8.90
N PRO A 217 -11.75 8.71 -9.99
CA PRO A 217 -10.86 9.56 -10.76
C PRO A 217 -11.61 10.60 -11.61
N ASN A 218 -12.93 10.45 -11.76
CA ASN A 218 -13.75 11.39 -12.52
C ASN A 218 -14.11 12.60 -11.66
N LYS A 219 -13.61 13.78 -12.03
CA LYS A 219 -13.85 15.03 -11.31
C LYS A 219 -15.33 15.48 -11.25
N ASN A 220 -16.18 14.92 -12.11
CA ASN A 220 -17.62 15.21 -12.15
C ASN A 220 -18.45 14.14 -11.43
N ALA A 221 -17.83 13.10 -10.88
CA ALA A 221 -18.49 12.14 -10.01
C ALA A 221 -18.90 12.79 -8.68
N ASP A 222 -19.92 12.22 -8.02
CA ASP A 222 -20.31 12.66 -6.69
C ASP A 222 -19.14 12.54 -5.70
N LYS A 223 -19.12 13.46 -4.75
CA LYS A 223 -18.12 13.39 -3.67
C LYS A 223 -18.41 12.18 -2.77
N PRO A 224 -17.37 11.56 -2.20
CA PRO A 224 -17.56 10.45 -1.28
C PRO A 224 -18.36 10.90 -0.04
N GLU A 225 -19.27 10.06 0.43
CA GLU A 225 -20.11 10.33 1.59
C GLU A 225 -19.62 9.59 2.84
N ASN A 226 -19.05 8.39 2.68
CA ASN A 226 -18.55 7.66 3.83
C ASN A 226 -17.31 8.35 4.44
N ARG A 227 -17.20 8.31 5.76
CA ARG A 227 -16.16 9.05 6.51
C ARG A 227 -14.73 8.66 6.09
N PHE A 228 -14.48 7.39 5.77
CA PHE A 228 -13.16 6.91 5.38
C PHE A 228 -12.73 7.49 4.02
N SER A 229 -13.61 7.48 3.04
CA SER A 229 -13.33 8.07 1.72
C SER A 229 -13.19 9.59 1.81
N VAL A 230 -14.01 10.28 2.62
CA VAL A 230 -13.89 11.73 2.86
C VAL A 230 -12.54 12.08 3.49
N MET A 231 -12.13 11.34 4.53
CA MET A 231 -10.84 11.56 5.19
C MET A 231 -9.67 11.22 4.24
N GLY A 232 -9.75 10.10 3.51
CA GLY A 232 -8.75 9.71 2.52
C GLY A 232 -8.55 10.77 1.44
N ALA A 233 -9.64 11.33 0.90
CA ALA A 233 -9.59 12.42 -0.07
C ALA A 233 -8.92 13.68 0.49
N LYS A 234 -9.19 14.03 1.75
CA LYS A 234 -8.54 15.17 2.43
C LYS A 234 -7.04 14.95 2.60
N MET A 235 -6.62 13.72 2.96
CA MET A 235 -5.21 13.39 3.13
C MET A 235 -4.47 13.45 1.79
N LEU A 236 -5.08 12.95 0.69
CA LEU A 236 -4.50 13.06 -0.64
C LEU A 236 -4.38 14.52 -1.10
N ALA A 237 -5.38 15.34 -0.80
CA ALA A 237 -5.34 16.77 -1.14
C ALA A 237 -4.31 17.57 -0.34
N ALA A 238 -3.89 17.06 0.81
CA ALA A 238 -2.89 17.67 1.70
C ALA A 238 -1.48 17.10 1.50
N ALA A 239 -1.33 16.03 0.70
CA ALA A 239 -0.03 15.44 0.41
C ALA A 239 0.83 16.37 -0.45
N ASP A 240 2.14 16.38 -0.20
CA ASP A 240 3.10 17.11 -1.01
C ASP A 240 3.28 16.44 -2.38
N ASP A 241 3.29 15.09 -2.38
CA ASP A 241 3.46 14.26 -3.57
C ASP A 241 2.59 12.99 -3.49
N ILE A 242 2.38 12.35 -4.65
CA ILE A 242 1.63 11.10 -4.76
C ILE A 242 2.44 10.10 -5.57
N ALA A 243 2.82 8.98 -4.94
CA ALA A 243 3.29 7.78 -5.60
C ALA A 243 2.09 6.88 -5.96
N GLN A 244 2.21 6.10 -7.01
CA GLN A 244 1.15 5.15 -7.32
C GLN A 244 1.22 3.91 -6.43
N PHE A 245 2.24 3.15 -6.59
CA PHE A 245 2.54 1.93 -5.85
C PHE A 245 3.72 1.22 -6.50
N TRP A 246 4.48 0.44 -5.74
CA TRP A 246 5.69 -0.23 -6.22
C TRP A 246 5.49 -0.96 -7.56
N ASP A 247 4.44 -1.76 -7.69
CA ASP A 247 4.15 -2.54 -8.90
C ASP A 247 3.53 -1.72 -10.04
N ARG A 248 3.26 -0.44 -9.82
CA ARG A 248 2.72 0.50 -10.82
C ARG A 248 3.79 1.45 -11.33
N ASP A 249 4.66 1.92 -10.44
CA ASP A 249 5.72 2.88 -10.76
C ASP A 249 6.97 2.21 -11.31
N ALA A 250 7.27 0.95 -10.90
CA ALA A 250 8.44 0.23 -11.37
C ALA A 250 8.18 -0.58 -12.66
N ASN A 251 9.27 -0.91 -13.37
CA ASN A 251 9.22 -1.89 -14.46
C ASN A 251 8.60 -3.20 -13.93
N PRO A 252 7.66 -3.86 -14.64
CA PRO A 252 6.95 -5.04 -14.14
C PRO A 252 7.84 -6.20 -13.68
N ASP A 253 8.96 -6.47 -14.38
CA ASP A 253 9.89 -7.53 -14.00
C ASP A 253 10.65 -7.13 -12.71
N MET A 254 11.08 -5.86 -12.63
CA MET A 254 11.73 -5.34 -11.42
C MET A 254 10.77 -5.28 -10.24
N ALA A 255 9.52 -4.90 -10.47
CA ALA A 255 8.48 -4.88 -9.45
C ALA A 255 8.26 -6.26 -8.82
N GLY A 256 8.16 -7.30 -9.67
CA GLY A 256 8.02 -8.68 -9.20
C GLY A 256 9.21 -9.12 -8.35
N ALA A 257 10.43 -8.94 -8.86
CA ALA A 257 11.66 -9.32 -8.17
C ALA A 257 11.82 -8.58 -6.82
N ALA A 258 11.52 -7.26 -6.80
CA ALA A 258 11.64 -6.47 -5.59
C ALA A 258 10.60 -6.89 -4.53
N MET A 259 9.35 -7.08 -4.89
CA MET A 259 8.31 -7.53 -3.96
C MET A 259 8.59 -8.93 -3.38
N GLU A 260 9.18 -9.85 -4.16
CA GLU A 260 9.69 -11.12 -3.64
C GLU A 260 10.82 -10.89 -2.62
N GLY A 261 11.73 -9.96 -2.92
CA GLY A 261 12.81 -9.57 -2.00
C GLY A 261 12.28 -8.96 -0.71
N PHE A 262 11.27 -8.11 -0.78
CA PHE A 262 10.64 -7.49 0.39
C PHE A 262 9.92 -8.51 1.27
N GLN A 263 9.19 -9.46 0.68
CA GLN A 263 8.61 -10.57 1.44
C GLN A 263 9.70 -11.43 2.08
N GLU A 264 10.76 -11.78 1.33
CA GLU A 264 11.88 -12.55 1.86
C GLU A 264 12.54 -11.83 3.04
N PHE A 265 12.69 -10.50 2.96
CA PHE A 265 13.24 -9.69 4.06
C PHE A 265 12.35 -9.73 5.30
N MET A 266 11.05 -9.62 5.15
CA MET A 266 10.11 -9.75 6.29
C MET A 266 10.20 -11.11 6.99
N VAL A 267 10.49 -12.18 6.27
CA VAL A 267 10.60 -13.54 6.81
C VAL A 267 12.02 -13.86 7.32
N LYS A 268 13.04 -13.29 6.67
CA LYS A 268 14.47 -13.56 6.92
C LYS A 268 15.30 -12.28 6.83
N PRO A 269 15.14 -11.35 7.78
CA PRO A 269 15.80 -10.04 7.72
C PRO A 269 17.33 -10.11 7.69
N ASP A 270 17.94 -11.18 8.23
CA ASP A 270 19.38 -11.39 8.19
C ASP A 270 19.95 -11.68 6.78
N ARG A 271 19.08 -11.77 5.77
CA ARG A 271 19.49 -11.94 4.37
C ARG A 271 19.53 -10.63 3.59
N GLU A 272 19.38 -9.49 4.23
CA GLU A 272 19.31 -8.17 3.61
C GLU A 272 20.36 -7.97 2.51
N ASP A 273 21.64 -8.16 2.81
CA ASP A 273 22.73 -7.96 1.84
C ASP A 273 22.55 -8.83 0.59
N LYS A 274 22.15 -10.09 0.78
CA LYS A 274 21.91 -11.03 -0.34
C LYS A 274 20.69 -10.63 -1.18
N ILE A 275 19.66 -10.14 -0.51
CA ILE A 275 18.44 -9.65 -1.17
C ILE A 275 18.79 -8.42 -2.00
N ARG A 276 19.45 -7.43 -1.41
CA ARG A 276 19.84 -6.18 -2.09
C ARG A 276 20.77 -6.44 -3.28
N ALA A 277 21.79 -7.26 -3.12
CA ALA A 277 22.70 -7.65 -4.21
C ALA A 277 21.97 -8.37 -5.36
N ARG A 278 20.98 -9.22 -5.04
CA ARG A 278 20.12 -9.86 -6.05
C ARG A 278 19.27 -8.85 -6.79
N LEU A 279 18.66 -7.90 -6.06
CA LEU A 279 17.84 -6.85 -6.65
C LEU A 279 18.67 -5.89 -7.51
N GLU A 280 19.90 -5.57 -7.09
CA GLU A 280 20.81 -4.75 -7.91
C GLU A 280 21.15 -5.43 -9.22
N LYS A 281 21.50 -6.72 -9.18
CA LYS A 281 21.76 -7.50 -10.41
C LYS A 281 20.56 -7.51 -11.35
N GLU A 282 19.35 -7.58 -10.81
CA GLU A 282 18.12 -7.53 -11.61
C GLU A 282 17.88 -6.13 -12.18
N ARG A 283 18.14 -5.08 -11.40
CA ARG A 283 18.10 -3.68 -11.86
C ARG A 283 19.05 -3.48 -13.05
N GLU A 284 20.31 -3.93 -12.92
CA GLU A 284 21.30 -3.82 -14.00
C GLU A 284 20.86 -4.58 -15.26
N ARG A 285 20.26 -5.75 -15.11
CA ARG A 285 19.74 -6.53 -16.24
C ARG A 285 18.63 -5.79 -17.00
N ILE A 286 17.79 -5.06 -16.27
CA ILE A 286 16.59 -4.40 -16.84
C ILE A 286 16.91 -2.99 -17.34
N HIS A 287 17.68 -2.23 -16.58
CA HIS A 287 17.90 -0.80 -16.80
C HIS A 287 19.34 -0.45 -17.26
N GLY A 288 20.27 -1.39 -17.21
CA GLY A 288 21.69 -1.16 -17.49
C GLY A 288 22.49 -0.70 -16.28
N SER A 289 23.79 -0.52 -16.46
CA SER A 289 24.67 0.03 -15.41
C SER A 289 24.36 1.52 -15.18
N LEU A 290 24.53 1.96 -13.93
CA LEU A 290 24.38 3.37 -13.52
C LEU A 290 25.52 4.23 -14.02
#